data_9e2b6d3521acddd1382fd19941d5175b
#
_entry.id   9e2b6d3521acddd1382fd19941d5175b
#
_cell.length_a   1.000
_cell.length_b   1.000
_cell.length_c   1.000
_cell.angle_alpha   90.00
_cell.angle_beta   90.00
_cell.angle_gamma   90.00
#
_symmetry.space_group_name_H-M   'P 1'
#
loop_
_entity.id
_entity.type
_entity.pdbx_description
1 polymer ?
#
loop_
_entity_poly.entity_id
_entity_poly.type
_entity_poly.pdbx_seq_one_letter_code
_entity_poly.pdbx_strand_id
1 'polypeptide(L)'
;EWFGNNITTNEVADMWVHEGFTNYSETIFTTHHYGKDAGNEYVQGTRKLVQNDLPIIGKYGVNEEGSGDMYYKGGNLVHLIKQLFNDDEKFRMALREMNKRFYHATTTSAAVEQFWSEQLKRDLSPLFDQYLRSTKIPTLEIQKNGNKIKYRWSDCNSNFNIPIRVFVDGQTKWLEPITEWKEFTLKEKISTIEPDKNFFVGFAVLQ
;
A
#
# COMPACT_ATOMS: atom_id res chain seq x y z
N GLU A 1 12.07 -16.78 1.34
CA GLU A 1 12.31 -17.76 0.25
C GLU A 1 11.02 -18.36 -0.35
N TRP A 2 9.95 -18.55 0.45
CA TRP A 2 8.73 -19.22 -0.01
C TRP A 2 8.18 -18.64 -1.31
N PHE A 3 7.99 -17.34 -1.38
CA PHE A 3 7.41 -16.73 -2.58
C PHE A 3 8.32 -16.88 -3.78
N GLY A 4 9.62 -16.61 -3.65
CA GLY A 4 10.57 -16.79 -4.75
C GLY A 4 10.67 -18.22 -5.29
N ASN A 5 10.49 -19.21 -4.41
CA ASN A 5 10.50 -20.63 -4.81
C ASN A 5 9.17 -21.11 -5.40
N ASN A 6 8.06 -20.45 -5.05
CA ASN A 6 6.73 -20.83 -5.50
C ASN A 6 6.24 -19.99 -6.68
N ILE A 7 6.56 -18.70 -6.68
CA ILE A 7 6.15 -17.71 -7.69
C ILE A 7 7.43 -17.05 -8.19
N THR A 8 7.95 -17.47 -9.33
CA THR A 8 9.23 -17.00 -9.86
C THR A 8 9.01 -15.89 -10.88
N THR A 9 9.72 -14.76 -10.74
CA THR A 9 9.71 -13.70 -11.77
C THR A 9 10.73 -13.98 -12.85
N ASN A 10 10.42 -13.57 -14.11
CA ASN A 10 11.36 -13.76 -15.24
C ASN A 10 12.54 -12.80 -15.17
N GLU A 11 12.40 -11.68 -14.51
CA GLU A 11 13.40 -10.61 -14.47
C GLU A 11 13.75 -10.28 -13.02
N VAL A 12 15.00 -10.01 -12.77
CA VAL A 12 15.48 -9.55 -11.46
C VAL A 12 14.82 -8.22 -11.08
N ALA A 13 14.46 -7.40 -12.05
CA ALA A 13 13.75 -6.15 -11.85
C ALA A 13 12.41 -6.30 -11.09
N ASP A 14 11.80 -7.48 -11.16
CA ASP A 14 10.50 -7.80 -10.53
C ASP A 14 10.64 -8.46 -9.14
N MET A 15 11.82 -8.48 -8.55
CA MET A 15 12.09 -9.19 -7.28
C MET A 15 11.23 -8.75 -6.10
N TRP A 16 10.59 -7.58 -6.17
CA TRP A 16 9.64 -7.17 -5.12
C TRP A 16 8.51 -8.18 -4.91
N VAL A 17 8.17 -8.96 -5.94
CA VAL A 17 7.16 -10.04 -5.85
C VAL A 17 7.66 -11.13 -4.90
N HIS A 18 8.96 -11.44 -4.92
CA HIS A 18 9.57 -12.38 -3.98
C HIS A 18 9.69 -11.76 -2.59
N GLU A 19 10.36 -10.61 -2.52
CA GLU A 19 10.86 -10.05 -1.27
C GLU A 19 9.78 -9.28 -0.50
N GLY A 20 8.91 -8.54 -1.20
CA GLY A 20 7.81 -7.79 -0.56
C GLY A 20 6.78 -8.70 0.09
N PHE A 21 6.39 -9.79 -0.60
CA PHE A 21 5.45 -10.77 -0.02
C PHE A 21 6.10 -11.63 1.06
N THR A 22 7.38 -12.01 0.90
CA THR A 22 8.13 -12.72 1.95
C THR A 22 8.28 -11.85 3.19
N ASN A 23 8.66 -10.59 3.04
CA ASN A 23 8.74 -9.65 4.17
C ASN A 23 7.38 -9.48 4.85
N TYR A 24 6.30 -9.35 4.07
CA TYR A 24 4.96 -9.25 4.64
C TYR A 24 4.51 -10.52 5.40
N SER A 25 5.09 -11.68 5.09
CA SER A 25 4.81 -12.92 5.82
C SER A 25 5.20 -12.82 7.30
N GLU A 26 6.20 -12.02 7.65
CA GLU A 26 6.56 -11.72 9.04
C GLU A 26 5.44 -10.97 9.77
N THR A 27 4.77 -10.04 9.08
CA THR A 27 3.57 -9.35 9.60
C THR A 27 2.41 -10.33 9.83
N ILE A 28 2.20 -11.28 8.91
CA ILE A 28 1.18 -12.32 9.04
C ILE A 28 1.51 -13.23 10.23
N PHE A 29 2.76 -13.65 10.37
CA PHE A 29 3.24 -14.44 11.49
C PHE A 29 3.01 -13.72 12.82
N THR A 30 3.43 -12.45 12.90
CA THR A 30 3.26 -11.63 14.11
C THR A 30 1.78 -11.45 14.45
N THR A 31 0.94 -11.20 13.44
CA THR A 31 -0.53 -11.12 13.63
C THR A 31 -1.10 -12.42 14.18
N HIS A 32 -0.65 -13.57 13.65
CA HIS A 32 -1.16 -14.89 14.08
C HIS A 32 -0.81 -15.22 15.52
N HIS A 33 0.43 -14.94 15.93
CA HIS A 33 0.92 -15.33 17.26
C HIS A 33 0.66 -14.29 18.35
N TYR A 34 0.59 -13.01 18.02
CA TYR A 34 0.55 -11.91 19.00
C TYR A 34 -0.64 -10.97 18.80
N GLY A 35 -1.50 -11.24 17.82
CA GLY A 35 -2.70 -10.46 17.55
C GLY A 35 -2.52 -9.35 16.51
N LYS A 36 -3.65 -8.80 16.10
CA LYS A 36 -3.73 -7.84 14.98
C LYS A 36 -2.94 -6.56 15.23
N ASP A 37 -3.00 -6.05 16.46
CA ASP A 37 -2.32 -4.80 16.80
C ASP A 37 -0.81 -4.95 16.74
N ALA A 38 -0.27 -6.07 17.27
CA ALA A 38 1.15 -6.40 17.18
C ALA A 38 1.62 -6.53 15.74
N GLY A 39 0.84 -7.17 14.86
CA GLY A 39 1.16 -7.23 13.42
C GLY A 39 1.15 -5.86 12.74
N ASN A 40 0.18 -5.01 13.09
CA ASN A 40 0.11 -3.64 12.56
C ASN A 40 1.32 -2.80 13.03
N GLU A 41 1.66 -2.88 14.33
CA GLU A 41 2.83 -2.18 14.88
C GLU A 41 4.14 -2.67 14.24
N TYR A 42 4.25 -3.98 14.01
CA TYR A 42 5.42 -4.57 13.34
C TYR A 42 5.63 -3.97 11.95
N VAL A 43 4.64 -4.03 11.07
CA VAL A 43 4.77 -3.51 9.70
C VAL A 43 4.95 -2.00 9.67
N GLN A 44 4.28 -1.25 10.56
CA GLN A 44 4.51 0.19 10.70
C GLN A 44 5.94 0.50 11.15
N GLY A 45 6.49 -0.30 12.08
CA GLY A 45 7.86 -0.18 12.57
C GLY A 45 8.91 -0.37 11.48
N THR A 46 8.66 -1.18 10.45
CA THR A 46 9.61 -1.40 9.34
C THR A 46 9.76 -0.18 8.44
N ARG A 47 8.83 0.78 8.45
CA ARG A 47 8.87 2.00 7.63
C ARG A 47 10.11 2.85 7.87
N LYS A 48 10.70 2.81 9.07
CA LYS A 48 11.96 3.50 9.40
C LYS A 48 13.17 2.96 8.63
N LEU A 49 13.03 1.77 8.01
CA LEU A 49 14.07 1.13 7.21
C LEU A 49 13.92 1.43 5.71
N VAL A 50 12.81 2.05 5.31
CA VAL A 50 12.58 2.47 3.92
C VAL A 50 13.47 3.66 3.59
N GLN A 51 14.23 3.54 2.49
CA GLN A 51 15.23 4.55 2.09
C GLN A 51 14.69 5.51 1.03
N ASN A 52 13.78 5.07 0.16
CA ASN A 52 13.28 5.84 -0.99
C ASN A 52 14.40 6.43 -1.86
N ASP A 53 15.49 5.68 -2.03
CA ASP A 53 16.67 6.07 -2.80
C ASP A 53 16.46 5.93 -4.31
N LEU A 54 15.89 4.80 -4.73
CA LEU A 54 15.60 4.43 -6.11
C LEU A 54 14.22 3.78 -6.22
N PRO A 55 13.63 3.70 -7.42
CA PRO A 55 12.46 2.86 -7.65
C PRO A 55 12.73 1.40 -7.27
N ILE A 56 11.71 0.71 -6.79
CA ILE A 56 11.78 -0.72 -6.43
C ILE A 56 11.99 -1.58 -7.67
N ILE A 57 11.28 -1.26 -8.76
CA ILE A 57 11.46 -1.96 -10.04
C ILE A 57 12.72 -1.44 -10.73
N GLY A 58 13.65 -2.36 -11.00
CA GLY A 58 14.87 -2.08 -11.74
C GLY A 58 14.67 -1.97 -13.26
N LYS A 59 15.76 -1.98 -14.00
CA LYS A 59 15.70 -1.95 -15.47
C LYS A 59 15.58 -3.36 -16.02
N TYR A 60 14.61 -3.54 -16.89
CA TYR A 60 14.41 -4.80 -17.59
C TYR A 60 15.49 -5.08 -18.63
N GLY A 61 15.82 -6.35 -18.83
CA GLY A 61 16.74 -6.82 -19.87
C GLY A 61 18.22 -6.60 -19.57
N VAL A 62 18.59 -6.11 -18.40
CA VAL A 62 20.00 -5.79 -18.03
C VAL A 62 20.44 -6.41 -16.71
N ASN A 63 19.68 -7.35 -16.17
CA ASN A 63 19.94 -8.03 -14.90
C ASN A 63 20.19 -7.03 -13.73
N GLU A 64 19.36 -6.00 -13.64
CA GLU A 64 19.43 -4.96 -12.63
C GLU A 64 18.22 -5.06 -11.70
N GLU A 65 18.45 -5.38 -10.43
CA GLU A 65 17.46 -5.19 -9.38
C GLU A 65 17.29 -3.70 -9.07
N GLY A 66 16.11 -3.30 -8.60
CA GLY A 66 15.89 -1.93 -8.16
C GLY A 66 16.40 -1.70 -6.73
N SER A 67 15.73 -0.81 -6.02
CA SER A 67 16.04 -0.49 -4.62
C SER A 67 15.86 -1.68 -3.68
N GLY A 68 16.70 -1.78 -2.65
CA GLY A 68 16.50 -2.62 -1.48
C GLY A 68 15.18 -2.36 -0.73
N ASP A 69 14.48 -1.30 -1.05
CA ASP A 69 13.11 -1.03 -0.58
C ASP A 69 12.08 -2.07 -1.05
N MET A 70 12.48 -2.99 -1.94
CA MET A 70 11.66 -4.16 -2.31
C MET A 70 11.20 -4.97 -1.10
N TYR A 71 11.96 -4.98 -0.01
CA TYR A 71 11.62 -5.62 1.26
C TYR A 71 10.60 -4.79 2.04
N TYR A 72 11.01 -3.69 2.62
CA TYR A 72 10.22 -2.95 3.61
C TYR A 72 9.12 -2.08 2.99
N LYS A 73 9.42 -1.37 1.92
CA LYS A 73 8.40 -0.60 1.18
C LYS A 73 7.47 -1.55 0.43
N GLY A 74 8.00 -2.64 -0.15
CA GLY A 74 7.22 -3.72 -0.75
C GLY A 74 6.26 -4.37 0.25
N GLY A 75 6.73 -4.74 1.45
CA GLY A 75 5.90 -5.27 2.52
C GLY A 75 4.81 -4.30 2.99
N ASN A 76 5.13 -3.01 3.11
CA ASN A 76 4.14 -1.97 3.43
C ASN A 76 3.13 -1.74 2.30
N LEU A 77 3.52 -1.90 1.02
CA LEU A 77 2.60 -1.89 -0.11
C LEU A 77 1.59 -3.05 -0.02
N VAL A 78 2.05 -4.26 0.29
CA VAL A 78 1.16 -5.42 0.50
C VAL A 78 0.21 -5.16 1.68
N HIS A 79 0.71 -4.54 2.77
CA HIS A 79 -0.13 -4.16 3.89
C HIS A 79 -1.20 -3.12 3.51
N LEU A 80 -0.84 -2.14 2.67
CA LEU A 80 -1.78 -1.15 2.16
C LEU A 80 -2.86 -1.82 1.30
N ILE A 81 -2.50 -2.74 0.40
CA ILE A 81 -3.46 -3.54 -0.37
C ILE A 81 -4.42 -4.28 0.57
N LYS A 82 -3.92 -4.88 1.65
CA LYS A 82 -4.77 -5.50 2.69
C LYS A 82 -5.79 -4.50 3.26
N GLN A 83 -5.38 -3.26 3.56
CA GLN A 83 -6.31 -2.26 4.10
C GLN A 83 -7.44 -1.93 3.12
N LEU A 84 -7.16 -1.95 1.80
CA LEU A 84 -8.16 -1.71 0.77
C LEU A 84 -9.25 -2.79 0.70
N PHE A 85 -8.93 -4.04 1.06
CA PHE A 85 -9.95 -5.09 1.22
C PHE A 85 -10.93 -4.78 2.36
N ASN A 86 -10.47 -4.09 3.40
CA ASN A 86 -11.23 -3.85 4.63
C ASN A 86 -11.89 -5.12 5.22
N ASP A 87 -11.29 -6.27 4.93
CA ASP A 87 -11.77 -7.62 5.28
C ASP A 87 -10.56 -8.57 5.29
N ASP A 88 -10.15 -8.99 6.48
CA ASP A 88 -8.95 -9.82 6.66
C ASP A 88 -9.11 -11.20 6.00
N GLU A 89 -10.34 -11.75 5.96
CA GLU A 89 -10.60 -13.05 5.35
C GLU A 89 -10.54 -12.99 3.82
N LYS A 90 -11.11 -11.95 3.20
CA LYS A 90 -11.02 -11.75 1.76
C LYS A 90 -9.57 -11.58 1.31
N PHE A 91 -8.79 -10.81 2.05
CA PHE A 91 -7.36 -10.67 1.77
C PHE A 91 -6.63 -12.00 1.87
N ARG A 92 -6.90 -12.80 2.92
CA ARG A 92 -6.33 -14.15 3.08
C ARG A 92 -6.69 -15.08 1.93
N MET A 93 -7.94 -15.04 1.48
CA MET A 93 -8.39 -15.81 0.32
C MET A 93 -7.67 -15.36 -0.96
N ALA A 94 -7.49 -14.06 -1.17
CA ALA A 94 -6.75 -13.53 -2.30
C ALA A 94 -5.28 -13.95 -2.30
N LEU A 95 -4.60 -13.95 -1.13
CA LEU A 95 -3.24 -14.49 -1.01
C LEU A 95 -3.15 -15.98 -1.39
N ARG A 96 -4.12 -16.79 -0.97
CA ARG A 96 -4.19 -18.20 -1.36
C ARG A 96 -4.42 -18.38 -2.85
N GLU A 97 -5.29 -17.56 -3.42
CA GLU A 97 -5.57 -17.61 -4.87
C GLU A 97 -4.35 -17.16 -5.68
N MET A 98 -3.59 -16.15 -5.21
CA MET A 98 -2.32 -15.76 -5.81
C MET A 98 -1.34 -16.94 -5.85
N ASN A 99 -1.17 -17.62 -4.71
CA ASN A 99 -0.29 -18.80 -4.63
C ASN A 99 -0.75 -19.95 -5.53
N LYS A 100 -2.05 -20.12 -5.72
CA LYS A 100 -2.61 -21.14 -6.63
C LYS A 100 -2.44 -20.74 -8.10
N ARG A 101 -2.74 -19.48 -8.44
CA ARG A 101 -2.70 -18.98 -9.83
C ARG A 101 -1.28 -18.99 -10.40
N PHE A 102 -0.29 -18.67 -9.59
CA PHE A 102 1.12 -18.59 -9.99
C PHE A 102 1.96 -19.76 -9.48
N TYR A 103 1.32 -20.87 -9.07
CA TYR A 103 1.99 -22.02 -8.49
C TYR A 103 3.03 -22.61 -9.45
N HIS A 104 4.30 -22.61 -9.01
CA HIS A 104 5.46 -23.06 -9.79
C HIS A 104 5.51 -22.49 -11.23
N ALA A 105 4.99 -21.29 -11.39
CA ALA A 105 4.98 -20.58 -12.66
C ALA A 105 6.00 -19.44 -12.67
N THR A 106 6.48 -19.13 -13.86
CA THR A 106 7.23 -17.89 -14.11
C THR A 106 6.24 -16.78 -14.43
N THR A 107 6.38 -15.65 -13.77
CA THR A 107 5.46 -14.51 -13.87
C THR A 107 6.19 -13.17 -14.00
N THR A 108 5.44 -12.08 -14.09
CA THR A 108 5.94 -10.71 -14.13
C THR A 108 5.27 -9.87 -13.05
N SER A 109 5.89 -8.74 -12.67
CA SER A 109 5.25 -7.74 -11.83
C SER A 109 3.88 -7.34 -12.38
N ALA A 110 3.78 -7.05 -13.68
CA ALA A 110 2.54 -6.65 -14.33
C ALA A 110 1.41 -7.67 -14.14
N ALA A 111 1.70 -8.98 -14.24
CA ALA A 111 0.70 -10.03 -14.02
C ALA A 111 0.24 -10.09 -12.55
N VAL A 112 1.13 -9.87 -11.61
CA VAL A 112 0.81 -9.81 -10.17
C VAL A 112 0.01 -8.53 -9.84
N GLU A 113 0.39 -7.38 -10.39
CA GLU A 113 -0.33 -6.12 -10.25
C GLU A 113 -1.77 -6.21 -10.80
N GLN A 114 -1.93 -6.83 -11.98
CA GLN A 114 -3.24 -7.10 -12.56
C GLN A 114 -4.07 -8.03 -11.67
N PHE A 115 -3.48 -9.09 -11.15
CA PHE A 115 -4.16 -10.02 -10.23
C PHE A 115 -4.77 -9.27 -9.04
N TRP A 116 -4.02 -8.39 -8.38
CA TRP A 116 -4.52 -7.64 -7.23
C TRP A 116 -5.62 -6.64 -7.60
N SER A 117 -5.52 -6.03 -8.79
CA SER A 117 -6.58 -5.16 -9.34
C SER A 117 -7.88 -5.96 -9.57
N GLU A 118 -7.78 -7.18 -10.10
CA GLU A 118 -8.92 -8.10 -10.29
C GLU A 118 -9.57 -8.50 -8.95
N GLN A 119 -8.75 -8.86 -7.95
CA GLN A 119 -9.23 -9.26 -6.62
C GLN A 119 -9.99 -8.13 -5.90
N LEU A 120 -9.53 -6.90 -6.03
CA LEU A 120 -10.18 -5.71 -5.46
C LEU A 120 -11.28 -5.12 -6.34
N LYS A 121 -11.42 -5.59 -7.60
CA LYS A 121 -12.31 -5.02 -8.61
C LYS A 121 -12.09 -3.51 -8.78
N ARG A 122 -10.84 -3.10 -8.71
CA ARG A 122 -10.37 -1.72 -8.80
C ARG A 122 -9.04 -1.68 -9.53
N ASP A 123 -8.88 -0.72 -10.42
CA ASP A 123 -7.57 -0.44 -11.02
C ASP A 123 -6.61 0.05 -9.94
N LEU A 124 -5.57 -0.74 -9.68
CA LEU A 124 -4.48 -0.42 -8.75
C LEU A 124 -3.22 0.05 -9.48
N SER A 125 -3.23 0.23 -10.79
CA SER A 125 -2.06 0.74 -11.53
C SER A 125 -1.50 2.03 -10.92
N PRO A 126 -2.34 3.03 -10.51
CA PRO A 126 -1.82 4.22 -9.85
C PRO A 126 -1.09 3.95 -8.52
N LEU A 127 -1.53 2.92 -7.78
CA LEU A 127 -0.87 2.49 -6.55
C LEU A 127 0.50 1.89 -6.84
N PHE A 128 0.57 0.94 -7.78
CA PHE A 128 1.80 0.26 -8.14
C PHE A 128 2.81 1.21 -8.77
N ASP A 129 2.37 2.11 -9.66
CA ASP A 129 3.22 3.14 -10.25
C ASP A 129 3.83 4.05 -9.18
N GLN A 130 3.04 4.39 -8.16
CA GLN A 130 3.49 5.25 -7.06
C GLN A 130 4.53 4.56 -6.18
N TYR A 131 4.26 3.33 -5.75
CA TYR A 131 5.11 2.66 -4.76
C TYR A 131 6.27 1.88 -5.36
N LEU A 132 6.11 1.33 -6.57
CA LEU A 132 7.12 0.50 -7.20
C LEU A 132 8.04 1.28 -8.15
N ARG A 133 7.49 2.31 -8.82
CA ARG A 133 8.20 3.05 -9.89
C ARG A 133 8.55 4.49 -9.51
N SER A 134 8.24 4.90 -8.27
CA SER A 134 8.55 6.23 -7.74
C SER A 134 9.16 6.13 -6.34
N THR A 135 10.01 7.09 -5.99
CA THR A 135 10.57 7.25 -4.64
C THR A 135 9.69 8.09 -3.72
N LYS A 136 8.63 8.72 -4.25
CA LYS A 136 7.74 9.58 -3.46
C LYS A 136 6.72 8.76 -2.67
N ILE A 137 6.44 9.18 -1.46
CA ILE A 137 5.33 8.68 -0.65
C ILE A 137 4.18 9.68 -0.73
N PRO A 138 2.96 9.26 -1.14
CA PRO A 138 1.82 10.16 -1.24
C PRO A 138 1.50 10.80 0.11
N THR A 139 1.14 12.07 0.11
CA THR A 139 0.74 12.82 1.31
C THR A 139 -0.74 13.17 1.23
N LEU A 140 -1.52 12.77 2.24
CA LEU A 140 -2.89 13.24 2.40
C LEU A 140 -2.85 14.64 2.99
N GLU A 141 -3.22 15.63 2.18
CA GLU A 141 -3.38 17.02 2.63
C GLU A 141 -4.83 17.28 3.05
N ILE A 142 -4.99 17.91 4.20
CA ILE A 142 -6.28 18.29 4.78
C ILE A 142 -6.29 19.79 5.04
N GLN A 143 -7.37 20.46 4.68
CA GLN A 143 -7.74 21.79 5.15
C GLN A 143 -9.03 21.69 5.95
N LYS A 144 -9.00 22.20 7.19
CA LYS A 144 -10.13 22.15 8.11
C LYS A 144 -10.68 23.57 8.34
N ASN A 145 -11.97 23.76 8.07
CA ASN A 145 -12.66 25.01 8.35
C ASN A 145 -14.03 24.73 8.98
N GLY A 146 -14.11 24.84 10.30
CA GLY A 146 -15.33 24.55 11.05
C GLY A 146 -15.75 23.08 10.91
N ASN A 147 -16.89 22.87 10.25
CA ASN A 147 -17.44 21.54 9.93
C ASN A 147 -17.12 21.07 8.51
N LYS A 148 -16.35 21.85 7.75
CA LYS A 148 -15.96 21.57 6.36
C LYS A 148 -14.52 21.05 6.32
N ILE A 149 -14.29 19.97 5.59
CA ILE A 149 -12.99 19.42 5.29
C ILE A 149 -12.77 19.43 3.79
N LYS A 150 -11.65 19.99 3.36
CA LYS A 150 -11.09 19.77 2.03
C LYS A 150 -9.92 18.79 2.14
N TYR A 151 -9.75 17.95 1.14
CA TYR A 151 -8.72 16.92 1.14
C TYR A 151 -8.27 16.59 -0.28
N ARG A 152 -7.01 16.22 -0.42
CA ARG A 152 -6.42 15.75 -1.67
C ARG A 152 -5.18 14.90 -1.44
N TRP A 153 -4.71 14.25 -2.48
CA TRP A 153 -3.35 13.71 -2.54
C TRP A 153 -2.38 14.75 -3.07
N SER A 154 -1.18 14.80 -2.47
CA SER A 154 0.01 15.51 -2.93
C SER A 154 1.24 14.58 -2.88
N ASP A 155 2.39 15.03 -3.37
CA ASP A 155 3.62 14.24 -3.48
C ASP A 155 3.44 12.88 -4.18
N CYS A 156 2.56 12.85 -5.16
CA CYS A 156 2.19 11.64 -5.88
C CYS A 156 2.11 11.85 -7.40
N ASN A 157 1.94 10.75 -8.13
CA ASN A 157 1.66 10.77 -9.54
C ASN A 157 0.28 11.41 -9.80
N SER A 158 0.10 12.09 -10.94
CA SER A 158 -1.11 12.86 -11.24
C SER A 158 -2.40 12.03 -11.29
N ASN A 159 -2.29 10.72 -11.54
CA ASN A 159 -3.41 9.77 -11.58
C ASN A 159 -3.64 9.05 -10.25
N PHE A 160 -2.91 9.39 -9.17
CA PHE A 160 -3.04 8.70 -7.88
C PHE A 160 -4.40 8.99 -7.25
N ASN A 161 -5.18 7.93 -6.96
CA ASN A 161 -6.59 8.02 -6.56
C ASN A 161 -7.00 6.98 -5.52
N ILE A 162 -6.05 6.47 -4.75
CA ILE A 162 -6.30 5.39 -3.80
C ILE A 162 -7.13 5.88 -2.61
N PRO A 163 -8.21 5.18 -2.24
CA PRO A 163 -8.98 5.53 -1.05
C PRO A 163 -8.18 5.33 0.23
N ILE A 164 -8.50 6.11 1.23
CA ILE A 164 -7.86 6.04 2.54
C ILE A 164 -8.89 6.08 3.65
N ARG A 165 -8.64 5.32 4.70
CA ARG A 165 -9.40 5.38 5.93
C ARG A 165 -8.82 6.45 6.84
N VAL A 166 -9.69 7.29 7.40
CA VAL A 166 -9.35 8.32 8.39
C VAL A 166 -10.25 8.21 9.60
N PHE A 167 -9.84 8.78 10.71
CA PHE A 167 -10.65 8.92 11.91
C PHE A 167 -10.99 10.41 12.09
N VAL A 168 -12.28 10.73 12.05
CA VAL A 168 -12.80 12.07 12.28
C VAL A 168 -13.52 12.05 13.63
N ASP A 169 -12.98 12.77 14.59
CA ASP A 169 -13.46 12.74 16.00
C ASP A 169 -13.64 11.31 16.54
N GLY A 170 -12.66 10.44 16.20
CA GLY A 170 -12.66 9.02 16.57
C GLY A 170 -13.56 8.11 15.72
N GLN A 171 -14.37 8.66 14.81
CA GLN A 171 -15.22 7.86 13.93
C GLN A 171 -14.54 7.55 12.62
N THR A 172 -14.61 6.29 12.19
CA THR A 172 -14.04 5.81 10.93
C THR A 172 -14.76 6.42 9.74
N LYS A 173 -14.01 6.97 8.80
CA LYS A 173 -14.49 7.47 7.51
C LYS A 173 -13.55 7.10 6.39
N TRP A 174 -14.10 6.66 5.26
CA TRP A 174 -13.34 6.48 4.04
C TRP A 174 -13.39 7.76 3.21
N LEU A 175 -12.22 8.19 2.74
CA LEU A 175 -12.07 9.26 1.77
C LEU A 175 -11.61 8.67 0.44
N GLU A 176 -11.97 9.31 -0.65
CA GLU A 176 -11.50 9.02 -2.02
C GLU A 176 -10.79 10.25 -2.59
N PRO A 177 -9.61 10.59 -2.06
CA PRO A 177 -8.85 11.74 -2.56
C PRO A 177 -8.31 11.47 -3.97
N ILE A 178 -8.15 12.56 -4.69
CA ILE A 178 -7.43 12.66 -5.95
C ILE A 178 -6.43 13.83 -5.82
N THR A 179 -5.70 14.19 -6.84
CA THR A 179 -4.75 15.31 -6.80
C THR A 179 -5.42 16.69 -6.73
N GLU A 180 -6.68 16.79 -7.16
CA GLU A 180 -7.50 17.98 -6.98
C GLU A 180 -8.22 17.97 -5.63
N TRP A 181 -8.53 19.16 -5.13
CA TRP A 181 -9.26 19.31 -3.88
C TRP A 181 -10.68 18.77 -3.97
N LYS A 182 -10.99 17.82 -3.13
CA LYS A 182 -12.37 17.39 -2.80
C LYS A 182 -12.76 17.93 -1.45
N GLU A 183 -14.08 17.96 -1.16
CA GLU A 183 -14.57 18.43 0.11
C GLU A 183 -15.80 17.64 0.60
N PHE A 184 -15.99 17.63 1.90
CA PHE A 184 -17.24 17.22 2.53
C PHE A 184 -17.52 18.10 3.75
N THR A 185 -18.81 18.10 4.16
CA THR A 185 -19.26 18.87 5.32
C THR A 185 -19.95 17.93 6.29
N LEU A 186 -19.62 18.03 7.57
CA LEU A 186 -20.32 17.33 8.65
C LEU A 186 -21.39 18.22 9.28
N LYS A 187 -22.25 17.62 10.10
CA LYS A 187 -23.28 18.39 10.83
C LYS A 187 -22.66 19.26 11.92
N GLU A 188 -21.62 18.76 12.57
CA GLU A 188 -20.97 19.41 13.70
C GLU A 188 -19.56 19.88 13.34
N LYS A 189 -19.01 20.79 14.16
CA LYS A 189 -17.63 21.25 14.02
C LYS A 189 -16.68 20.12 14.35
N ILE A 190 -15.67 19.94 13.50
CA ILE A 190 -14.68 18.87 13.59
C ILE A 190 -13.55 19.32 14.53
N SER A 191 -13.25 18.49 15.51
CA SER A 191 -12.11 18.69 16.43
C SER A 191 -10.84 18.07 15.87
N THR A 192 -10.88 16.77 15.55
CA THR A 192 -9.71 15.99 15.10
C THR A 192 -9.97 15.29 13.77
N ILE A 193 -8.92 15.14 12.99
CA ILE A 193 -8.87 14.25 11.84
C ILE A 193 -7.47 13.65 11.76
N GLU A 194 -7.41 12.33 11.67
CA GLU A 194 -6.16 11.57 11.62
C GLU A 194 -6.25 10.48 10.56
N PRO A 195 -5.18 10.21 9.82
CA PRO A 195 -5.15 9.06 8.91
C PRO A 195 -5.05 7.77 9.72
N ASP A 196 -5.57 6.68 9.16
CA ASP A 196 -5.27 5.36 9.69
C ASP A 196 -3.79 5.04 9.44
N LYS A 197 -3.06 4.82 10.52
CA LYS A 197 -1.62 4.52 10.50
C LYS A 197 -1.27 3.24 9.72
N ASN A 198 -2.24 2.40 9.40
CA ASN A 198 -2.02 1.22 8.55
C ASN A 198 -1.82 1.57 7.07
N PHE A 199 -2.16 2.77 6.63
CA PHE A 199 -1.80 3.27 5.31
C PHE A 199 -0.40 3.87 5.35
N PHE A 200 0.46 3.44 4.44
CA PHE A 200 1.83 3.99 4.33
C PHE A 200 1.80 5.27 3.49
N VAL A 201 1.40 6.36 4.10
CA VAL A 201 1.27 7.69 3.49
C VAL A 201 1.75 8.78 4.43
N GLY A 202 2.13 9.93 3.88
CA GLY A 202 2.30 11.17 4.62
C GLY A 202 0.96 11.79 5.00
N PHE A 203 0.97 12.69 5.98
CA PHE A 203 -0.20 13.43 6.42
C PHE A 203 0.15 14.87 6.77
N ALA A 204 -0.61 15.82 6.23
CA ALA A 204 -0.44 17.24 6.49
C ALA A 204 -1.78 17.95 6.71
N VAL A 205 -1.90 18.69 7.78
CA VAL A 205 -3.02 19.61 8.01
C VAL A 205 -2.55 21.02 7.67
N LEU A 206 -3.11 21.56 6.60
CA LEU A 206 -2.80 22.90 6.11
C LEU A 206 -3.70 23.93 6.81
N GLN A 207 -3.16 25.09 7.06
CA GLN A 207 -3.90 26.21 7.66
C GLN A 207 -4.83 26.89 6.65
#